data_e83ee44206a5c20fb9e6043bd644af87
#
_entry.id   e83ee44206a5c20fb9e6043bd644af87
#
_cell.length_a   1.000
_cell.length_b   1.000
_cell.length_c   1.000
_cell.angle_alpha   90.00
_cell.angle_beta   90.00
_cell.angle_gamma   90.00
#
_symmetry.space_group_name_H-M   'P 1'
#
loop_
_entity.id
_entity.type
_entity.pdbx_description
1 polymer ?
#
loop_
_entity_poly.entity_id
_entity_poly.type
_entity_poly.pdbx_seq_one_letter_code
_entity_poly.pdbx_strand_id
1 'polypeptide(L)'
;KDFYVYYARMIETNKYLNLTGITDMKEVVVKHMIDSLSCYDSEIIKSGMTIIDVGTGAGFPGIPLAIYDRSLKVTLFDSLKKRLTFLESVIDKLKLTNCTILHGRAEDLSHQDYRESFDIATSRAVARLPILLEWTVPYVKEGGYVVALKGAIYEEEVKESNKALSILKATIEEIR
;
A
#
# COMPACT_ATOMS: atom_id res chain seq x y z
N LYS A 1 4.47 -20.55 -2.29
CA LYS A 1 3.55 -20.93 -3.38
C LYS A 1 2.76 -19.71 -3.87
N ASP A 2 2.06 -18.99 -3.01
CA ASP A 2 1.18 -17.87 -3.38
C ASP A 2 1.94 -16.70 -4.02
N PHE A 3 3.11 -16.32 -3.48
CA PHE A 3 3.97 -15.31 -4.11
C PHE A 3 4.39 -15.65 -5.54
N TYR A 4 4.65 -16.93 -5.84
CA TYR A 4 4.96 -17.36 -7.20
C TYR A 4 3.75 -17.23 -8.14
N VAL A 5 2.57 -17.60 -7.68
CA VAL A 5 1.32 -17.45 -8.46
C VAL A 5 1.04 -15.97 -8.73
N TYR A 6 1.23 -15.12 -7.73
CA TYR A 6 1.12 -13.67 -7.88
C TYR A 6 2.12 -13.12 -8.90
N TYR A 7 3.40 -13.49 -8.77
CA TYR A 7 4.45 -13.12 -9.73
C TYR A 7 4.06 -13.51 -11.15
N ALA A 8 3.72 -14.78 -11.37
CA ALA A 8 3.39 -15.30 -12.71
C ALA A 8 2.20 -14.52 -13.33
N ARG A 9 1.16 -14.25 -12.53
CA ARG A 9 0.00 -13.47 -12.97
C ARG A 9 0.36 -12.03 -13.30
N MET A 10 1.21 -11.41 -12.48
CA MET A 10 1.70 -10.05 -12.73
C MET A 10 2.51 -9.96 -14.03
N ILE A 11 3.45 -10.88 -14.27
CA ILE A 11 4.26 -10.88 -15.49
C ILE A 11 3.41 -11.13 -16.74
N GLU A 12 2.44 -12.03 -16.66
CA GLU A 12 1.51 -12.28 -17.76
C GLU A 12 0.73 -11.00 -18.12
N THR A 13 0.17 -10.33 -17.12
CA THR A 13 -0.62 -9.10 -17.30
C THR A 13 0.26 -7.91 -17.70
N ASN A 14 1.50 -7.87 -17.24
CA ASN A 14 2.44 -6.78 -17.55
C ASN A 14 2.74 -6.63 -19.04
N LYS A 15 2.52 -7.67 -19.84
CA LYS A 15 2.69 -7.64 -21.29
C LYS A 15 1.80 -6.60 -21.99
N TYR A 16 0.70 -6.20 -21.36
CA TYR A 16 -0.27 -5.27 -21.94
C TYR A 16 -0.76 -4.17 -20.98
N LEU A 17 -0.42 -4.23 -19.67
CA LEU A 17 -0.95 -3.24 -18.70
C LEU A 17 0.12 -2.37 -18.04
N ASN A 18 1.40 -2.57 -18.30
CA ASN A 18 2.50 -1.81 -17.69
C ASN A 18 2.37 -1.67 -16.16
N LEU A 19 2.29 -2.80 -15.46
CA LEU A 19 2.15 -2.85 -14.01
C LEU A 19 3.46 -2.53 -13.29
N THR A 20 4.58 -2.98 -13.85
CA THR A 20 5.93 -2.79 -13.30
C THR A 20 6.99 -2.78 -14.39
N GLY A 21 8.06 -2.01 -14.18
CA GLY A 21 9.28 -2.06 -15.01
C GLY A 21 10.21 -3.22 -14.66
N ILE A 22 9.98 -3.89 -13.53
CA ILE A 22 10.84 -4.98 -13.03
C ILE A 22 10.16 -6.31 -13.35
N THR A 23 10.78 -7.12 -14.21
CA THR A 23 10.19 -8.39 -14.68
C THR A 23 11.04 -9.61 -14.35
N ASP A 24 12.32 -9.45 -14.05
CA ASP A 24 13.17 -10.55 -13.59
C ASP A 24 12.67 -11.08 -12.24
N MET A 25 12.57 -12.40 -12.11
CA MET A 25 12.00 -13.03 -10.92
C MET A 25 12.78 -12.68 -9.64
N LYS A 26 14.10 -12.67 -9.68
CA LYS A 26 14.92 -12.39 -8.50
C LYS A 26 14.78 -10.95 -8.08
N GLU A 27 14.76 -10.04 -9.06
CA GLU A 27 14.54 -8.62 -8.78
C GLU A 27 13.14 -8.35 -8.24
N VAL A 28 12.09 -8.99 -8.77
CA VAL A 28 10.72 -8.87 -8.25
C VAL A 28 10.64 -9.38 -6.81
N VAL A 29 11.27 -10.52 -6.51
CA VAL A 29 11.30 -11.03 -5.12
C VAL A 29 11.94 -10.03 -4.18
N VAL A 30 13.09 -9.47 -4.53
CA VAL A 30 13.81 -8.55 -3.63
C VAL A 30 13.15 -7.18 -3.60
N LYS A 31 12.95 -6.55 -4.77
CA LYS A 31 12.54 -5.14 -4.88
C LYS A 31 11.03 -4.92 -4.74
N HIS A 32 10.23 -6.00 -4.80
CA HIS A 32 8.78 -5.89 -4.64
C HIS A 32 8.27 -6.71 -3.46
N MET A 33 8.56 -8.03 -3.38
CA MET A 33 7.99 -8.87 -2.34
C MET A 33 8.63 -8.61 -0.96
N ILE A 34 9.97 -8.70 -0.87
CA ILE A 34 10.69 -8.47 0.39
C ILE A 34 10.57 -7.01 0.83
N ASP A 35 10.74 -6.07 -0.10
CA ASP A 35 10.55 -4.64 0.16
C ASP A 35 9.15 -4.35 0.71
N SER A 36 8.10 -4.95 0.14
CA SER A 36 6.74 -4.82 0.69
C SER A 36 6.58 -5.41 2.09
N LEU A 37 7.25 -6.53 2.38
CA LEU A 37 7.21 -7.15 3.69
C LEU A 37 8.07 -6.43 4.73
N SER A 38 9.00 -5.57 4.31
CA SER A 38 9.79 -4.75 5.24
C SER A 38 8.94 -3.77 6.04
N CYS A 39 7.75 -3.42 5.56
CA CYS A 39 6.80 -2.59 6.31
C CYS A 39 5.99 -3.38 7.36
N TYR A 40 6.09 -4.71 7.40
CA TYR A 40 5.43 -5.51 8.41
C TYR A 40 6.21 -5.46 9.73
N ASP A 41 5.66 -4.75 10.68
CA ASP A 41 6.19 -4.66 12.03
C ASP A 41 5.17 -5.21 13.02
N SER A 42 5.52 -6.28 13.69
CA SER A 42 4.66 -6.94 14.68
C SER A 42 4.40 -6.10 15.94
N GLU A 43 5.14 -5.02 16.15
CA GLU A 43 4.85 -4.06 17.22
C GLU A 43 3.71 -3.13 16.85
N ILE A 44 3.57 -2.80 15.57
CA ILE A 44 2.56 -1.88 15.04
C ILE A 44 1.38 -2.64 14.42
N ILE A 45 1.66 -3.69 13.62
CA ILE A 45 0.65 -4.47 12.90
C ILE A 45 0.19 -5.65 13.77
N LYS A 46 -1.07 -5.65 14.14
CA LYS A 46 -1.68 -6.72 14.94
C LYS A 46 -2.73 -7.49 14.13
N SER A 47 -2.95 -8.73 14.52
CA SER A 47 -3.98 -9.59 13.92
C SER A 47 -5.34 -8.90 13.88
N GLY A 48 -6.00 -8.99 12.75
CA GLY A 48 -7.34 -8.44 12.54
C GLY A 48 -7.41 -6.96 12.18
N MET A 49 -6.27 -6.25 12.18
CA MET A 49 -6.22 -4.84 11.81
C MET A 49 -6.66 -4.59 10.36
N THR A 50 -7.24 -3.41 10.15
CA THR A 50 -7.62 -2.91 8.84
C THR A 50 -6.50 -2.07 8.25
N ILE A 51 -6.09 -2.40 7.03
CA ILE A 51 -5.05 -1.69 6.27
C ILE A 51 -5.65 -1.15 4.97
N ILE A 52 -5.36 0.10 4.64
CA ILE A 52 -5.59 0.66 3.30
C ILE A 52 -4.26 0.87 2.60
N ASP A 53 -4.09 0.28 1.41
CA ASP A 53 -2.91 0.47 0.57
C ASP A 53 -3.22 1.51 -0.52
N VAL A 54 -2.79 2.75 -0.26
CA VAL A 54 -3.14 3.91 -1.10
C VAL A 54 -2.21 4.00 -2.31
N GLY A 55 -2.82 3.95 -3.49
CA GLY A 55 -2.09 3.90 -4.75
C GLY A 55 -1.40 2.54 -4.94
N THR A 56 -2.11 1.47 -4.63
CA THR A 56 -1.59 0.10 -4.59
C THR A 56 -0.92 -0.38 -5.87
N GLY A 57 -1.27 0.20 -7.02
CA GLY A 57 -0.66 -0.13 -8.32
C GLY A 57 -0.83 -1.59 -8.72
N ALA A 58 0.28 -2.30 -8.81
CA ALA A 58 0.29 -3.75 -9.03
C ALA A 58 -0.02 -4.57 -7.75
N GLY A 59 -0.38 -3.93 -6.63
CA GLY A 59 -0.72 -4.56 -5.38
C GLY A 59 0.38 -4.50 -4.32
N PHE A 60 1.28 -3.53 -4.38
CA PHE A 60 2.41 -3.40 -3.46
C PHE A 60 2.29 -2.16 -2.57
N PRO A 61 2.38 -2.32 -1.23
CA PRO A 61 2.69 -3.54 -0.48
C PRO A 61 1.49 -4.42 -0.12
N GLY A 62 0.26 -4.05 -0.46
CA GLY A 62 -0.97 -4.66 0.04
C GLY A 62 -1.11 -6.17 -0.19
N ILE A 63 -0.88 -6.67 -1.42
CA ILE A 63 -0.98 -8.12 -1.73
C ILE A 63 0.07 -8.95 -0.97
N PRO A 64 1.37 -8.58 -0.93
CA PRO A 64 2.34 -9.25 -0.08
C PRO A 64 1.94 -9.34 1.40
N LEU A 65 1.44 -8.25 1.98
CA LEU A 65 0.94 -8.23 3.35
C LEU A 65 -0.23 -9.19 3.56
N ALA A 66 -1.21 -9.17 2.65
CA ALA A 66 -2.37 -10.05 2.71
C ALA A 66 -2.05 -11.53 2.54
N ILE A 67 -1.01 -11.86 1.74
CA ILE A 67 -0.50 -13.24 1.60
C ILE A 67 0.22 -13.68 2.87
N TYR A 68 1.05 -12.79 3.44
CA TYR A 68 1.88 -13.08 4.60
C TYR A 68 1.06 -13.26 5.87
N ASP A 69 0.13 -12.36 6.11
CA ASP A 69 -0.75 -12.41 7.27
C ASP A 69 -2.24 -12.38 6.85
N ARG A 70 -2.86 -13.55 6.84
CA ARG A 70 -4.26 -13.74 6.44
C ARG A 70 -5.26 -13.19 7.46
N SER A 71 -4.83 -12.79 8.64
CA SER A 71 -5.69 -12.16 9.65
C SER A 71 -5.96 -10.68 9.36
N LEU A 72 -5.08 -10.01 8.60
CA LEU A 72 -5.25 -8.61 8.21
C LEU A 72 -6.43 -8.44 7.25
N LYS A 73 -7.06 -7.28 7.30
CA LYS A 73 -8.11 -6.86 6.36
C LYS A 73 -7.54 -5.77 5.47
N VAL A 74 -7.15 -6.12 4.26
CA VAL A 74 -6.42 -5.22 3.35
C VAL A 74 -7.36 -4.65 2.28
N THR A 75 -7.45 -3.32 2.22
CA THR A 75 -8.14 -2.60 1.15
C THR A 75 -7.11 -2.09 0.15
N LEU A 76 -7.20 -2.58 -1.08
CA LEU A 76 -6.34 -2.20 -2.20
C LEU A 76 -7.00 -1.02 -2.93
N PHE A 77 -6.41 0.15 -2.84
CA PHE A 77 -6.98 1.39 -3.31
C PHE A 77 -6.17 2.01 -4.45
N ASP A 78 -6.81 2.22 -5.59
CA ASP A 78 -6.19 2.87 -6.76
C ASP A 78 -7.23 3.66 -7.58
N SER A 79 -6.78 4.69 -8.27
CA SER A 79 -7.61 5.48 -9.18
C SER A 79 -7.75 4.84 -10.57
N LEU A 80 -6.90 3.88 -10.92
CA LEU A 80 -6.89 3.24 -12.23
C LEU A 80 -7.63 1.90 -12.23
N LYS A 81 -8.85 1.89 -12.71
CA LYS A 81 -9.72 0.71 -12.76
C LYS A 81 -9.05 -0.53 -13.39
N LYS A 82 -8.22 -0.35 -14.43
CA LYS A 82 -7.51 -1.47 -15.07
C LYS A 82 -6.57 -2.20 -14.12
N ARG A 83 -5.90 -1.48 -13.20
CA ARG A 83 -5.06 -2.08 -12.16
C ARG A 83 -5.89 -2.87 -11.16
N LEU A 84 -7.01 -2.32 -10.76
CA LEU A 84 -7.94 -2.99 -9.83
C LEU A 84 -8.53 -4.27 -10.43
N THR A 85 -8.89 -4.29 -11.70
CA THR A 85 -9.34 -5.51 -12.39
C THR A 85 -8.24 -6.59 -12.40
N PHE A 86 -6.97 -6.21 -12.56
CA PHE A 86 -5.86 -7.14 -12.40
C PHE A 86 -5.82 -7.69 -10.96
N LEU A 87 -5.92 -6.82 -9.95
CA LEU A 87 -5.90 -7.22 -8.54
C LEU A 87 -7.08 -8.11 -8.15
N GLU A 88 -8.28 -7.87 -8.68
CA GLU A 88 -9.42 -8.78 -8.54
C GLU A 88 -9.07 -10.19 -9.02
N SER A 89 -8.42 -10.29 -10.18
CA SER A 89 -7.99 -11.59 -10.72
C SER A 89 -6.93 -12.29 -9.85
N VAL A 90 -6.09 -11.54 -9.14
CA VAL A 90 -5.09 -12.08 -8.19
C VAL A 90 -5.80 -12.55 -6.92
N ILE A 91 -6.70 -11.74 -6.37
CA ILE A 91 -7.51 -12.05 -5.18
C ILE A 91 -8.26 -13.37 -5.40
N ASP A 92 -8.95 -13.51 -6.51
CA ASP A 92 -9.71 -14.72 -6.86
C ASP A 92 -8.80 -15.94 -7.02
N LYS A 93 -7.69 -15.78 -7.74
CA LYS A 93 -6.73 -16.87 -7.99
C LYS A 93 -6.07 -17.39 -6.72
N LEU A 94 -5.76 -16.50 -5.80
CA LEU A 94 -5.12 -16.81 -4.52
C LEU A 94 -6.11 -17.06 -3.37
N LYS A 95 -7.40 -16.87 -3.63
CA LYS A 95 -8.47 -16.96 -2.63
C LYS A 95 -8.17 -16.08 -1.41
N LEU A 96 -7.82 -14.80 -1.67
CA LEU A 96 -7.54 -13.81 -0.64
C LEU A 96 -8.86 -13.25 -0.08
N THR A 97 -9.49 -13.98 0.83
CA THR A 97 -10.76 -13.55 1.47
C THR A 97 -10.60 -12.35 2.37
N ASN A 98 -9.37 -11.95 2.64
CA ASN A 98 -8.96 -10.81 3.47
C ASN A 98 -8.60 -9.55 2.67
N CYS A 99 -8.87 -9.55 1.36
CA CYS A 99 -8.65 -8.38 0.49
C CYS A 99 -9.97 -7.82 -0.04
N THR A 100 -10.05 -6.50 -0.12
CA THR A 100 -11.11 -5.76 -0.80
C THR A 100 -10.52 -4.74 -1.78
N ILE A 101 -11.29 -4.38 -2.81
CA ILE A 101 -10.90 -3.37 -3.79
C ILE A 101 -11.66 -2.09 -3.52
N LEU A 102 -10.96 -0.96 -3.60
CA LEU A 102 -11.54 0.37 -3.54
C LEU A 102 -11.08 1.18 -4.76
N HIS A 103 -12.02 1.69 -5.54
CA HIS A 103 -11.76 2.54 -6.70
C HIS A 103 -12.08 4.00 -6.40
N GLY A 104 -11.15 4.89 -6.66
CA GLY A 104 -11.34 6.33 -6.51
C GLY A 104 -10.03 7.09 -6.45
N ARG A 105 -10.12 8.38 -6.17
CA ARG A 105 -8.98 9.25 -5.92
C ARG A 105 -8.82 9.46 -4.42
N ALA A 106 -7.57 9.43 -3.95
CA ALA A 106 -7.30 9.49 -2.51
C ALA A 106 -7.80 10.79 -1.87
N GLU A 107 -7.64 11.89 -2.56
CA GLU A 107 -8.11 13.20 -2.13
C GLU A 107 -9.63 13.33 -2.01
N ASP A 108 -10.39 12.55 -2.78
CA ASP A 108 -11.85 12.64 -2.80
C ASP A 108 -12.50 11.78 -1.71
N LEU A 109 -12.04 10.52 -1.58
CA LEU A 109 -12.70 9.54 -0.69
C LEU A 109 -12.34 9.72 0.79
N SER A 110 -11.23 10.39 1.11
CA SER A 110 -10.85 10.68 2.50
C SER A 110 -11.81 11.61 3.24
N HIS A 111 -12.64 12.33 2.51
CA HIS A 111 -13.67 13.22 3.06
C HIS A 111 -15.05 12.57 3.21
N GLN A 112 -15.19 11.29 2.83
CA GLN A 112 -16.43 10.53 2.83
C GLN A 112 -16.41 9.43 3.90
N ASP A 113 -17.04 8.30 3.60
CA ASP A 113 -17.23 7.17 4.52
C ASP A 113 -15.94 6.48 4.99
N TYR A 114 -14.80 6.81 4.36
CA TYR A 114 -13.50 6.18 4.66
C TYR A 114 -12.60 6.97 5.59
N ARG A 115 -13.04 8.18 6.02
CA ARG A 115 -12.25 8.99 6.97
C ARG A 115 -12.10 8.24 8.30
N GLU A 116 -10.86 8.22 8.81
CA GLU A 116 -10.51 7.61 10.11
C GLU A 116 -11.06 6.17 10.27
N SER A 117 -11.05 5.39 9.15
CA SER A 117 -11.67 4.06 9.13
C SER A 117 -10.67 2.91 9.22
N PHE A 118 -9.38 3.19 9.01
CA PHE A 118 -8.34 2.17 8.97
C PHE A 118 -7.37 2.32 10.15
N ASP A 119 -6.84 1.19 10.62
CA ASP A 119 -5.81 1.18 11.65
C ASP A 119 -4.45 1.62 11.07
N ILE A 120 -4.20 1.26 9.81
CA ILE A 120 -2.95 1.55 9.11
C ILE A 120 -3.24 1.97 7.65
N ALA A 121 -2.51 2.99 7.18
CA ALA A 121 -2.38 3.26 5.75
C ALA A 121 -0.97 2.92 5.28
N THR A 122 -0.85 2.18 4.18
CA THR A 122 0.42 1.92 3.50
C THR A 122 0.45 2.63 2.16
N SER A 123 1.65 2.98 1.69
CA SER A 123 1.84 3.46 0.32
C SER A 123 3.29 3.30 -0.12
N ARG A 124 3.49 3.05 -1.43
CA ARG A 124 4.79 2.93 -2.05
C ARG A 124 4.85 3.66 -3.39
N ALA A 125 5.86 4.53 -3.56
CA ALA A 125 6.20 5.19 -4.83
C ALA A 125 5.05 5.95 -5.51
N VAL A 126 4.15 6.57 -4.73
CA VAL A 126 2.96 7.27 -5.27
C VAL A 126 3.21 8.76 -5.45
N ALA A 127 3.75 9.44 -4.43
CA ALA A 127 3.98 10.87 -4.42
C ALA A 127 5.12 11.25 -3.46
N ARG A 128 5.57 12.51 -3.48
CA ARG A 128 6.45 13.07 -2.44
C ARG A 128 5.72 13.05 -1.09
N LEU A 129 6.48 12.90 -0.01
CA LEU A 129 5.92 12.66 1.32
C LEU A 129 4.90 13.72 1.79
N PRO A 130 5.08 15.03 1.57
CA PRO A 130 4.06 16.01 1.97
C PRO A 130 2.69 15.73 1.37
N ILE A 131 2.64 15.45 0.06
CA ILE A 131 1.40 15.12 -0.66
C ILE A 131 0.87 13.75 -0.22
N LEU A 132 1.76 12.78 -0.06
CA LEU A 132 1.39 11.44 0.40
C LEU A 132 0.70 11.48 1.76
N LEU A 133 1.17 12.31 2.68
CA LEU A 133 0.54 12.48 3.99
C LEU A 133 -0.89 13.02 3.87
N GLU A 134 -1.13 13.97 2.98
CA GLU A 134 -2.49 14.49 2.70
C GLU A 134 -3.42 13.40 2.15
N TRP A 135 -2.89 12.43 1.42
CA TRP A 135 -3.63 11.31 0.83
C TRP A 135 -3.78 10.10 1.74
N THR A 136 -3.03 10.00 2.83
CA THR A 136 -3.00 8.80 3.67
C THR A 136 -3.49 9.05 5.10
N VAL A 137 -3.04 10.13 5.74
CA VAL A 137 -3.39 10.42 7.13
C VAL A 137 -4.90 10.51 7.36
N PRO A 138 -5.72 11.15 6.48
CA PRO A 138 -7.15 11.25 6.71
C PRO A 138 -7.91 9.90 6.75
N TYR A 139 -7.33 8.83 6.21
CA TYR A 139 -7.92 7.48 6.27
C TYR A 139 -7.66 6.77 7.59
N VAL A 140 -6.64 7.20 8.33
CA VAL A 140 -6.15 6.51 9.53
C VAL A 140 -6.89 7.00 10.77
N LYS A 141 -7.29 6.07 11.62
CA LYS A 141 -7.87 6.36 12.93
C LYS A 141 -6.87 7.12 13.81
N GLU A 142 -7.35 7.88 14.79
CA GLU A 142 -6.50 8.45 15.81
C GLU A 142 -5.71 7.35 16.54
N GLY A 143 -4.39 7.55 16.68
CA GLY A 143 -3.48 6.55 17.24
C GLY A 143 -3.06 5.43 16.27
N GLY A 144 -3.51 5.47 14.99
CA GLY A 144 -3.06 4.56 13.95
C GLY A 144 -1.80 5.05 13.23
N TYR A 145 -1.33 4.32 12.23
CA TYR A 145 -0.05 4.57 11.58
C TYR A 145 -0.15 4.73 10.07
N VAL A 146 0.69 5.60 9.53
CA VAL A 146 1.02 5.63 8.09
C VAL A 146 2.40 5.01 7.91
N VAL A 147 2.50 3.98 7.08
CA VAL A 147 3.76 3.32 6.71
C VAL A 147 4.07 3.65 5.25
N ALA A 148 5.01 4.56 5.02
CA ALA A 148 5.40 5.03 3.71
C ALA A 148 6.73 4.41 3.27
N LEU A 149 6.72 3.58 2.22
CA LEU A 149 7.94 3.06 1.61
C LEU A 149 8.50 4.11 0.66
N LYS A 150 9.66 4.67 1.01
CA LYS A 150 10.29 5.77 0.30
C LYS A 150 11.64 5.35 -0.30
N GLY A 151 12.06 6.07 -1.33
CA GLY A 151 13.37 5.88 -1.97
C GLY A 151 14.49 6.72 -1.32
N ALA A 152 15.64 6.80 -1.99
CA ALA A 152 16.87 7.39 -1.47
C ALA A 152 16.80 8.88 -1.07
N ILE A 153 15.80 9.62 -1.56
CA ILE A 153 15.66 11.06 -1.24
C ILE A 153 14.73 11.33 -0.03
N TYR A 154 14.46 10.32 0.78
CA TYR A 154 13.48 10.42 1.88
C TYR A 154 13.83 11.53 2.90
N GLU A 155 15.11 11.77 3.18
CA GLU A 155 15.53 12.81 4.15
C GLU A 155 15.10 14.23 3.74
N GLU A 156 15.17 14.52 2.43
CA GLU A 156 14.71 15.79 1.86
C GLU A 156 13.17 15.89 1.99
N GLU A 157 12.47 14.83 1.61
CA GLU A 157 11.02 14.76 1.71
C GLU A 157 10.51 14.90 3.15
N VAL A 158 11.21 14.32 4.12
CA VAL A 158 10.91 14.46 5.55
C VAL A 158 10.99 15.94 5.97
N LYS A 159 12.05 16.64 5.58
CA LYS A 159 12.21 18.08 5.89
C LYS A 159 11.09 18.93 5.29
N GLU A 160 10.67 18.61 4.06
CA GLU A 160 9.57 19.30 3.39
C GLU A 160 8.20 19.03 4.04
N SER A 161 8.07 17.93 4.78
CA SER A 161 6.79 17.47 5.33
C SER A 161 6.36 18.17 6.63
N ASN A 162 7.21 18.99 7.24
CA ASN A 162 6.93 19.61 8.54
C ASN A 162 5.58 20.35 8.59
N LYS A 163 5.27 21.10 7.51
CA LYS A 163 4.00 21.83 7.43
C LYS A 163 2.79 20.89 7.33
N ALA A 164 2.88 19.86 6.49
CA ALA A 164 1.82 18.87 6.34
C ALA A 164 1.59 18.10 7.65
N LEU A 165 2.66 17.63 8.31
CA LEU A 165 2.60 16.97 9.62
C LEU A 165 1.90 17.83 10.66
N SER A 166 2.25 19.13 10.75
CA SER A 166 1.62 20.06 11.70
C SER A 166 0.12 20.24 11.43
N ILE A 167 -0.28 20.41 10.17
CA ILE A 167 -1.69 20.58 9.79
C ILE A 167 -2.50 19.32 10.04
N LEU A 168 -1.95 18.16 9.71
CA LEU A 168 -2.58 16.85 9.85
C LEU A 168 -2.50 16.31 11.29
N LYS A 169 -1.80 17.00 12.20
CA LYS A 169 -1.55 16.56 13.58
C LYS A 169 -0.90 15.18 13.66
N ALA A 170 0.02 14.91 12.75
CA ALA A 170 0.78 13.68 12.67
C ALA A 170 2.24 13.92 13.06
N THR A 171 2.91 12.87 13.55
CA THR A 171 4.33 12.88 13.93
C THR A 171 5.05 11.74 13.23
N ILE A 172 6.35 11.90 12.99
CA ILE A 172 7.20 10.79 12.52
C ILE A 172 7.72 10.07 13.76
N GLU A 173 7.30 8.83 13.92
CA GLU A 173 7.73 7.98 15.05
C GLU A 173 9.09 7.36 14.78
N GLU A 174 9.33 6.89 13.54
CA GLU A 174 10.53 6.15 13.20
C GLU A 174 10.86 6.24 11.69
N ILE A 175 12.15 6.14 11.37
CA ILE A 175 12.68 5.99 10.02
C ILE A 175 13.65 4.79 10.02
N ARG A 176 13.41 3.81 9.16
CA ARG A 176 14.22 2.57 9.03
C ARG A 176 14.88 2.47 7.66
#